data_e5133bf562d712e794b200c7d0210aee
#
_entry.id   e5133bf562d712e794b200c7d0210aee
#
_cell.length_a   1.000
_cell.length_b   1.000
_cell.length_c   1.000
_cell.angle_alpha   90.00
_cell.angle_beta   90.00
_cell.angle_gamma   90.00
#
_symmetry.space_group_name_H-M   'P 1'
#
loop_
_entity.id
_entity.type
_entity.pdbx_description
1 polymer ?
#
loop_
_entity_poly.entity_id
_entity_poly.type
_entity_poly.pdbx_seq_one_letter_code
_entity_poly.pdbx_strand_id
1 'polypeptide(L)'
;MDFSISDQVYLKINTELKIDTQFIESVPQPFILISASQLLPVCKFLQTNPLFYFDFLNCITAIDNGIESGTIDMIYHLSSIPFEKSVVLKVQIDRNLEIGATIDSVSSIWRTADWHEREIYDFFGVKFNNHPDLRRILLPADWQGHPMRKDYQEQETYHGIKVKY
;
A
#
# COMPACT_ATOMS: atom_id res chain seq x y z
N MET A 1 -1.82 31.19 -8.06
CA MET A 1 -1.69 30.15 -7.00
C MET A 1 -0.94 29.00 -7.63
N ASP A 2 0.27 28.76 -7.18
CA ASP A 2 1.00 27.56 -7.63
C ASP A 2 0.39 26.35 -6.92
N PHE A 3 -0.35 25.54 -7.66
CA PHE A 3 -0.86 24.26 -7.16
C PHE A 3 0.31 23.35 -6.84
N SER A 4 0.26 22.70 -5.69
CA SER A 4 1.21 21.65 -5.38
C SER A 4 1.13 20.53 -6.43
N ILE A 5 2.17 19.73 -6.56
CA ILE A 5 2.14 18.60 -7.51
C ILE A 5 1.01 17.62 -7.17
N SER A 6 0.74 17.43 -5.89
CA SER A 6 -0.35 16.55 -5.42
C SER A 6 -1.73 17.09 -5.84
N ASP A 7 -1.95 18.42 -5.81
CA ASP A 7 -3.18 19.04 -6.30
C ASP A 7 -3.35 18.82 -7.81
N GLN A 8 -2.28 19.01 -8.58
CA GLN A 8 -2.30 18.80 -10.04
C GLN A 8 -2.61 17.35 -10.38
N VAL A 9 -1.99 16.40 -9.69
CA VAL A 9 -2.23 14.96 -9.85
C VAL A 9 -3.66 14.62 -9.48
N TYR A 10 -4.15 15.09 -8.34
CA TYR A 10 -5.52 14.90 -7.88
C TYR A 10 -6.56 15.38 -8.93
N LEU A 11 -6.41 16.62 -9.41
CA LEU A 11 -7.32 17.18 -10.42
C LEU A 11 -7.31 16.36 -11.72
N LYS A 12 -6.13 15.92 -12.16
CA LYS A 12 -5.98 15.12 -13.38
C LYS A 12 -6.59 13.71 -13.25
N ILE A 13 -6.37 13.04 -12.12
CA ILE A 13 -6.98 11.75 -11.85
C ILE A 13 -8.51 11.86 -11.97
N ASN A 14 -9.12 12.82 -11.29
CA ASN A 14 -10.57 12.97 -11.28
C ASN A 14 -11.13 13.33 -12.65
N THR A 15 -10.45 14.19 -13.41
CA THR A 15 -10.94 14.65 -14.72
C THR A 15 -10.75 13.61 -15.82
N GLU A 16 -9.60 12.94 -15.89
CA GLU A 16 -9.30 12.02 -16.98
C GLU A 16 -9.83 10.61 -16.75
N LEU A 17 -9.76 10.11 -15.51
CA LEU A 17 -10.31 8.79 -15.17
C LEU A 17 -11.78 8.84 -14.79
N LYS A 18 -12.35 10.03 -14.57
CA LYS A 18 -13.75 10.24 -14.15
C LYS A 18 -14.09 9.47 -12.87
N ILE A 19 -13.17 9.49 -11.92
CA ILE A 19 -13.30 8.85 -10.61
C ILE A 19 -13.30 9.93 -9.53
N ASP A 20 -14.00 9.67 -8.44
CA ASP A 20 -14.02 10.55 -7.28
C ASP A 20 -12.95 10.10 -6.30
N THR A 21 -11.93 10.93 -6.11
CA THR A 21 -10.87 10.75 -5.11
C THR A 21 -10.90 11.91 -4.13
N GLN A 22 -10.20 11.80 -3.02
CA GLN A 22 -10.13 12.87 -2.03
C GLN A 22 -8.67 13.31 -1.85
N PHE A 23 -8.44 14.61 -1.93
CA PHE A 23 -7.16 15.17 -1.57
C PHE A 23 -7.17 15.56 -0.09
N ILE A 24 -6.26 15.00 0.68
CA ILE A 24 -6.14 15.26 2.11
C ILE A 24 -4.85 16.04 2.36
N GLU A 25 -5.01 17.30 2.73
CA GLU A 25 -3.93 18.16 3.15
C GLU A 25 -3.53 17.79 4.59
N SER A 26 -2.56 16.92 4.72
CA SER A 26 -2.08 16.40 5.99
C SER A 26 -0.65 16.84 6.27
N VAL A 27 -0.33 17.01 7.54
CA VAL A 27 1.04 17.27 8.01
C VAL A 27 1.58 15.96 8.58
N PRO A 28 2.78 15.54 8.20
CA PRO A 28 3.80 16.27 7.42
C PRO A 28 3.65 16.17 5.91
N GLN A 29 2.81 15.30 5.38
CA GLN A 29 2.75 15.06 3.95
C GLN A 29 1.31 14.90 3.45
N PRO A 30 0.88 15.65 2.40
CA PRO A 30 -0.44 15.46 1.79
C PRO A 30 -0.51 14.14 1.03
N PHE A 31 -1.72 13.59 0.91
CA PHE A 31 -1.96 12.36 0.16
C PHE A 31 -3.30 12.38 -0.59
N ILE A 32 -3.40 11.53 -1.60
CA ILE A 32 -4.64 11.31 -2.34
C ILE A 32 -5.25 10.01 -1.86
N LEU A 33 -6.45 10.10 -1.28
CA LEU A 33 -7.22 8.94 -0.86
C LEU A 33 -8.01 8.40 -2.05
N ILE A 34 -7.82 7.11 -2.35
CA ILE A 34 -8.49 6.39 -3.42
C ILE A 34 -9.10 5.09 -2.89
N SER A 35 -10.10 4.55 -3.56
CA SER A 35 -10.65 3.24 -3.23
C SER A 35 -9.75 2.11 -3.74
N ALA A 36 -9.88 0.92 -3.14
CA ALA A 36 -9.10 -0.26 -3.55
C ALA A 36 -9.31 -0.63 -5.02
N SER A 37 -10.54 -0.50 -5.54
CA SER A 37 -10.87 -0.77 -6.94
C SER A 37 -10.25 0.23 -7.92
N GLN A 38 -9.89 1.42 -7.45
CA GLN A 38 -9.27 2.48 -8.25
C GLN A 38 -7.74 2.38 -8.29
N LEU A 39 -7.12 1.54 -7.45
CA LEU A 39 -5.67 1.47 -7.30
C LEU A 39 -4.96 1.20 -8.63
N LEU A 40 -5.29 0.10 -9.31
CA LEU A 40 -4.64 -0.25 -10.58
C LEU A 40 -4.84 0.79 -11.69
N PRO A 41 -6.06 1.26 -11.97
CA PRO A 41 -6.28 2.32 -12.95
C PRO A 41 -5.49 3.58 -12.66
N VAL A 42 -5.47 4.04 -11.40
CA VAL A 42 -4.73 5.24 -10.98
C VAL A 42 -3.23 5.04 -11.12
N CYS A 43 -2.69 3.93 -10.61
CA CYS A 43 -1.27 3.62 -10.71
C CYS A 43 -0.79 3.56 -12.17
N LYS A 44 -1.56 2.87 -13.03
CA LYS A 44 -1.24 2.78 -14.46
C LYS A 44 -1.29 4.16 -15.14
N PHE A 45 -2.30 4.96 -14.82
CA PHE A 45 -2.42 6.33 -15.31
C PHE A 45 -1.21 7.18 -14.90
N LEU A 46 -0.83 7.16 -13.64
CA LEU A 46 0.32 7.93 -13.13
C LEU A 46 1.64 7.51 -13.75
N GLN A 47 1.83 6.20 -13.97
CA GLN A 47 3.04 5.68 -14.60
C GLN A 47 3.15 6.05 -16.07
N THR A 48 2.03 6.07 -16.82
CA THR A 48 2.05 6.26 -18.28
C THR A 48 1.77 7.71 -18.72
N ASN A 49 1.24 8.56 -17.84
CA ASN A 49 0.88 9.93 -18.19
C ASN A 49 2.13 10.78 -18.44
N PRO A 50 2.29 11.40 -19.63
CA PRO A 50 3.51 12.14 -20.00
C PRO A 50 3.75 13.42 -19.18
N LEU A 51 2.75 13.92 -18.46
CA LEU A 51 2.87 15.10 -17.60
C LEU A 51 3.44 14.75 -16.22
N PHE A 52 3.32 13.51 -15.81
CA PHE A 52 3.71 13.05 -14.47
C PHE A 52 4.79 12.00 -14.49
N TYR A 53 4.59 10.97 -15.30
CA TYR A 53 5.52 9.86 -15.50
C TYR A 53 6.14 9.37 -14.18
N PHE A 54 5.29 8.89 -13.26
CA PHE A 54 5.74 8.30 -12.00
C PHE A 54 6.35 6.91 -12.29
N ASP A 55 7.60 6.91 -12.67
CA ASP A 55 8.36 5.73 -13.10
C ASP A 55 8.93 4.92 -11.92
N PHE A 56 8.90 5.48 -10.71
CA PHE A 56 9.50 4.85 -9.54
C PHE A 56 8.52 4.74 -8.35
N LEU A 57 8.34 3.50 -7.87
CA LEU A 57 7.69 3.21 -6.60
C LEU A 57 8.77 3.15 -5.51
N ASN A 58 8.76 4.13 -4.62
CA ASN A 58 9.74 4.25 -3.53
C ASN A 58 9.51 3.18 -2.45
N CYS A 59 8.28 3.11 -1.95
CA CYS A 59 7.87 2.10 -0.99
C CYS A 59 6.35 1.94 -0.95
N ILE A 60 5.92 0.79 -0.41
CA ILE A 60 4.56 0.55 0.04
C ILE A 60 4.63 0.27 1.54
N THR A 61 3.76 0.92 2.32
CA THR A 61 3.67 0.74 3.77
C THR A 61 2.24 0.42 4.16
N ALA A 62 2.05 -0.44 5.16
CA ALA A 62 0.74 -0.71 5.74
C ALA A 62 0.66 -0.19 7.18
N ILE A 63 -0.53 0.26 7.58
CA ILE A 63 -0.84 0.64 8.96
C ILE A 63 -2.11 -0.08 9.37
N ASP A 64 -2.02 -0.93 10.38
CA ASP A 64 -3.21 -1.54 10.99
C ASP A 64 -3.88 -0.54 11.92
N ASN A 65 -5.11 -0.14 11.62
CA ASN A 65 -5.88 0.79 12.45
C ASN A 65 -6.55 0.10 13.65
N GLY A 66 -6.42 -1.22 13.75
CA GLY A 66 -6.93 -2.04 14.86
C GLY A 66 -8.32 -2.58 14.62
N ILE A 67 -8.78 -3.39 15.59
CA ILE A 67 -10.05 -4.13 15.51
C ILE A 67 -11.25 -3.17 15.50
N GLU A 68 -11.20 -2.12 16.31
CA GLU A 68 -12.32 -1.16 16.43
C GLU A 68 -12.55 -0.41 15.12
N SER A 69 -11.50 -0.01 14.43
CA SER A 69 -11.58 0.65 13.11
C SER A 69 -11.92 -0.34 12.01
N GLY A 70 -11.50 -1.60 12.15
CA GLY A 70 -11.72 -2.66 11.16
C GLY A 70 -11.00 -2.43 9.82
N THR A 71 -9.98 -1.55 9.78
CA THR A 71 -9.33 -1.15 8.52
C THR A 71 -7.81 -1.27 8.58
N ILE A 72 -7.21 -1.42 7.40
CA ILE A 72 -5.77 -1.28 7.15
C ILE A 72 -5.57 -0.19 6.11
N ASP A 73 -4.70 0.76 6.38
CA ASP A 73 -4.27 1.78 5.44
C ASP A 73 -3.06 1.28 4.65
N MET A 74 -3.17 1.33 3.33
CA MET A 74 -2.08 1.05 2.40
C MET A 74 -1.57 2.37 1.84
N ILE A 75 -0.27 2.65 1.98
CA ILE A 75 0.35 3.93 1.59
C ILE A 75 1.40 3.66 0.53
N TYR A 76 1.25 4.29 -0.62
CA TYR A 76 2.12 4.14 -1.78
C TYR A 76 2.87 5.45 -2.00
N HIS A 77 4.19 5.43 -1.91
CA HIS A 77 5.04 6.57 -2.22
C HIS A 77 5.59 6.43 -3.63
N LEU A 78 5.22 7.35 -4.50
CA LEU A 78 5.61 7.35 -5.90
C LEU A 78 6.48 8.56 -6.21
N SER A 79 7.49 8.37 -7.06
CA SER A 79 8.33 9.44 -7.58
C SER A 79 8.43 9.38 -9.10
N SER A 80 8.53 10.54 -9.68
CA SER A 80 8.96 10.73 -11.06
C SER A 80 10.41 11.20 -11.05
N ILE A 81 11.32 10.34 -11.47
CA ILE A 81 12.76 10.70 -11.52
C ILE A 81 13.00 11.82 -12.52
N PRO A 82 12.49 11.75 -13.77
CA PRO A 82 12.78 12.78 -14.76
C PRO A 82 12.16 14.15 -14.46
N PHE A 83 11.06 14.18 -13.67
CA PHE A 83 10.38 15.43 -13.32
C PHE A 83 10.63 15.90 -11.88
N GLU A 84 11.42 15.15 -11.10
CA GLU A 84 11.74 15.45 -9.70
C GLU A 84 10.47 15.68 -8.84
N LYS A 85 9.45 14.87 -9.06
CA LYS A 85 8.13 14.98 -8.40
C LYS A 85 7.85 13.77 -7.55
N SER A 86 7.09 13.97 -6.48
CA SER A 86 6.61 12.86 -5.64
C SER A 86 5.14 13.03 -5.31
N VAL A 87 4.44 11.92 -5.11
CA VAL A 87 3.03 11.88 -4.67
C VAL A 87 2.82 10.69 -3.74
N VAL A 88 1.90 10.85 -2.81
CA VAL A 88 1.46 9.76 -1.92
C VAL A 88 0.02 9.40 -2.25
N LEU A 89 -0.21 8.11 -2.51
CA LEU A 89 -1.55 7.55 -2.56
C LEU A 89 -1.83 6.79 -1.28
N LYS A 90 -3.04 6.91 -0.77
CA LYS A 90 -3.53 6.13 0.35
C LYS A 90 -4.77 5.35 -0.07
N VAL A 91 -4.80 4.06 0.28
CA VAL A 91 -5.96 3.19 0.10
C VAL A 91 -6.33 2.63 1.45
N GLN A 92 -7.58 2.76 1.84
CA GLN A 92 -8.10 2.09 3.02
C GLN A 92 -8.81 0.82 2.60
N ILE A 93 -8.42 -0.30 3.17
CA ILE A 93 -9.02 -1.62 2.91
C ILE A 93 -9.63 -2.18 4.19
N ASP A 94 -10.63 -3.03 4.01
CA ASP A 94 -11.24 -3.77 5.11
C ASP A 94 -10.21 -4.75 5.70
N ARG A 95 -10.06 -4.73 7.01
CA ARG A 95 -9.16 -5.62 7.75
C ARG A 95 -9.56 -7.08 7.65
N ASN A 96 -10.82 -7.36 7.45
CA ASN A 96 -11.54 -8.63 7.40
C ASN A 96 -10.80 -9.82 8.04
N LEU A 97 -11.25 -10.22 9.23
CA LEU A 97 -10.59 -11.26 10.01
C LEU A 97 -10.86 -12.68 9.48
N GLU A 98 -11.95 -12.87 8.72
CA GLU A 98 -12.36 -14.19 8.22
C GLU A 98 -11.72 -14.52 6.87
N ILE A 99 -11.78 -13.60 5.91
CA ILE A 99 -11.29 -13.80 4.54
C ILE A 99 -9.85 -13.28 4.39
N GLY A 100 -9.46 -12.34 5.25
CA GLY A 100 -8.22 -11.57 5.16
C GLY A 100 -8.38 -10.33 4.29
N ALA A 101 -7.62 -9.29 4.61
CA ALA A 101 -7.56 -8.08 3.82
C ALA A 101 -6.99 -8.37 2.44
N THR A 102 -7.63 -7.87 1.38
CA THR A 102 -7.19 -8.08 -0.01
C THR A 102 -7.13 -6.79 -0.80
N ILE A 103 -6.15 -6.68 -1.69
CA ILE A 103 -5.97 -5.57 -2.61
C ILE A 103 -5.26 -6.07 -3.88
N ASP A 104 -5.41 -5.36 -5.00
CA ASP A 104 -4.71 -5.75 -6.21
C ASP A 104 -3.22 -5.39 -6.15
N SER A 105 -2.38 -6.30 -6.66
CA SER A 105 -0.94 -6.09 -6.77
C SER A 105 -0.61 -5.04 -7.83
N VAL A 106 0.32 -4.15 -7.53
CA VAL A 106 0.88 -3.19 -8.50
C VAL A 106 2.25 -3.63 -9.05
N SER A 107 2.67 -4.86 -8.78
CA SER A 107 3.95 -5.43 -9.25
C SER A 107 4.05 -5.53 -10.77
N SER A 108 2.92 -5.59 -11.48
CA SER A 108 2.85 -5.51 -12.95
C SER A 108 3.17 -4.11 -13.50
N ILE A 109 3.09 -3.08 -12.67
CA ILE A 109 3.37 -1.68 -13.01
C ILE A 109 4.80 -1.32 -12.59
N TRP A 110 5.15 -1.61 -11.34
CA TRP A 110 6.49 -1.40 -10.77
C TRP A 110 7.03 -2.69 -10.15
N ARG A 111 8.10 -3.22 -10.67
CA ARG A 111 8.69 -4.47 -10.17
C ARG A 111 9.18 -4.39 -8.72
N THR A 112 9.51 -3.21 -8.24
CA THR A 112 9.87 -2.99 -6.84
C THR A 112 8.73 -3.32 -5.87
N ALA A 113 7.47 -3.24 -6.31
CA ALA A 113 6.30 -3.60 -5.52
C ALA A 113 6.31 -5.05 -5.03
N ASP A 114 6.87 -5.99 -5.82
CA ASP A 114 6.93 -7.42 -5.46
C ASP A 114 7.45 -7.62 -4.02
N TRP A 115 8.57 -7.01 -3.68
CA TRP A 115 9.20 -7.15 -2.36
C TRP A 115 8.41 -6.46 -1.24
N HIS A 116 7.90 -5.26 -1.50
CA HIS A 116 7.09 -4.51 -0.53
C HIS A 116 5.76 -5.19 -0.24
N GLU A 117 5.11 -5.72 -1.26
CA GLU A 117 3.85 -6.44 -1.13
C GLU A 117 4.03 -7.75 -0.35
N ARG A 118 5.14 -8.47 -0.57
CA ARG A 118 5.49 -9.65 0.21
C ARG A 118 5.79 -9.31 1.67
N GLU A 119 6.49 -8.21 1.96
CA GLU A 119 6.72 -7.73 3.31
C GLU A 119 5.40 -7.43 4.03
N ILE A 120 4.49 -6.73 3.36
CA ILE A 120 3.18 -6.41 3.92
C ILE A 120 2.33 -7.67 4.12
N TYR A 121 2.37 -8.61 3.19
CA TYR A 121 1.75 -9.92 3.37
C TYR A 121 2.33 -10.63 4.60
N ASP A 122 3.63 -10.63 4.75
CA ASP A 122 4.31 -11.31 5.85
C ASP A 122 3.94 -10.73 7.22
N PHE A 123 3.95 -9.41 7.36
CA PHE A 123 3.74 -8.74 8.63
C PHE A 123 2.29 -8.41 8.97
N PHE A 124 1.45 -8.16 7.97
CA PHE A 124 0.04 -7.73 8.17
C PHE A 124 -0.97 -8.75 7.67
N GLY A 125 -0.58 -9.72 6.84
CA GLY A 125 -1.47 -10.72 6.26
C GLY A 125 -2.37 -10.18 5.14
N VAL A 126 -2.02 -9.05 4.54
CA VAL A 126 -2.73 -8.50 3.38
C VAL A 126 -2.40 -9.35 2.16
N LYS A 127 -3.43 -9.86 1.49
CA LYS A 127 -3.28 -10.65 0.26
C LYS A 127 -3.32 -9.74 -0.96
N PHE A 128 -2.31 -9.87 -1.82
CA PHE A 128 -2.24 -9.10 -3.06
C PHE A 128 -2.70 -9.96 -4.24
N ASN A 129 -3.86 -9.61 -4.81
CA ASN A 129 -4.42 -10.30 -5.96
C ASN A 129 -3.47 -10.16 -7.16
N ASN A 130 -3.27 -11.25 -7.90
CA ASN A 130 -2.40 -11.29 -9.09
C ASN A 130 -0.90 -11.00 -8.79
N HIS A 131 -0.46 -11.11 -7.55
CA HIS A 131 0.95 -11.08 -7.24
C HIS A 131 1.65 -12.33 -7.78
N PRO A 132 2.81 -12.22 -8.44
CA PRO A 132 3.45 -13.36 -9.09
C PRO A 132 3.98 -14.44 -8.13
N ASP A 133 4.36 -14.07 -6.92
CA ASP A 133 4.99 -14.98 -5.94
C ASP A 133 4.71 -14.51 -4.50
N LEU A 134 3.45 -14.55 -4.07
CA LEU A 134 3.03 -14.09 -2.73
C LEU A 134 3.36 -15.12 -1.66
N ARG A 135 4.53 -15.02 -1.08
CA ARG A 135 5.00 -15.85 0.05
C ARG A 135 5.74 -14.99 1.07
N ARG A 136 5.91 -15.50 2.30
CA ARG A 136 6.69 -14.82 3.34
C ARG A 136 8.12 -14.53 2.85
N ILE A 137 8.71 -13.44 3.34
CA ILE A 137 10.04 -12.98 2.93
C ILE A 137 10.99 -12.77 4.11
N LEU A 138 10.50 -12.29 5.25
CA LEU A 138 11.31 -11.96 6.42
C LEU A 138 11.12 -12.99 7.53
N LEU A 139 9.89 -13.45 7.74
CA LEU A 139 9.60 -14.47 8.74
C LEU A 139 9.79 -15.89 8.16
N PRO A 140 10.10 -16.89 9.01
CA PRO A 140 10.07 -18.27 8.60
C PRO A 140 8.73 -18.68 7.99
N ALA A 141 8.75 -19.62 7.04
CA ALA A 141 7.54 -20.03 6.32
C ALA A 141 6.46 -20.62 7.23
N ASP A 142 6.84 -21.21 8.35
CA ASP A 142 5.98 -21.82 9.36
C ASP A 142 5.63 -20.88 10.53
N TRP A 143 6.04 -19.60 10.46
CA TRP A 143 5.69 -18.62 11.48
C TRP A 143 4.17 -18.42 11.55
N GLN A 144 3.62 -18.41 12.77
CA GLN A 144 2.19 -18.24 12.99
C GLN A 144 1.82 -16.77 13.20
N GLY A 145 0.80 -16.32 12.46
CA GLY A 145 0.27 -14.96 12.56
C GLY A 145 1.08 -13.91 11.81
N HIS A 146 0.78 -12.65 12.10
CA HIS A 146 1.31 -11.47 11.42
C HIS A 146 1.72 -10.41 12.47
N PRO A 147 3.01 -10.26 12.76
CA PRO A 147 3.51 -9.54 13.95
C PRO A 147 3.19 -8.04 14.00
N MET A 148 2.92 -7.40 12.87
CA MET A 148 2.59 -5.97 12.84
C MET A 148 1.08 -5.68 12.97
N ARG A 149 0.27 -6.71 13.11
CA ARG A 149 -1.15 -6.52 13.48
C ARG A 149 -1.27 -6.15 14.96
N LYS A 150 -2.16 -5.20 15.26
CA LYS A 150 -2.40 -4.76 16.65
C LYS A 150 -2.98 -5.81 17.58
N ASP A 151 -3.59 -6.85 17.05
CA ASP A 151 -4.13 -8.00 17.79
C ASP A 151 -3.20 -9.22 17.79
N TYR A 152 -2.00 -9.09 17.25
CA TYR A 152 -1.02 -10.17 17.25
C TYR A 152 -0.59 -10.50 18.68
N GLN A 153 -0.56 -11.80 18.98
CA GLN A 153 -0.03 -12.32 20.23
C GLN A 153 1.25 -13.09 19.93
N GLU A 154 2.30 -12.71 20.62
CA GLU A 154 3.61 -13.37 20.49
C GLU A 154 3.52 -14.84 20.91
N GLN A 155 4.17 -15.69 20.11
CA GLN A 155 4.36 -17.10 20.45
C GLN A 155 5.25 -17.21 21.69
N GLU A 156 4.93 -18.10 22.61
CA GLU A 156 5.78 -18.35 23.76
C GLU A 156 7.05 -19.11 23.37
N THR A 157 6.92 -20.04 22.43
CA THR A 157 8.00 -20.88 21.96
C THR A 157 7.99 -21.00 20.45
N TYR A 158 9.17 -21.10 19.85
CA TYR A 158 9.38 -21.42 18.44
C TYR A 158 10.38 -22.56 18.33
N HIS A 159 9.98 -23.70 17.72
CA HIS A 159 10.78 -24.93 17.65
C HIS A 159 11.36 -25.38 19.01
N GLY A 160 10.57 -25.25 20.09
CA GLY A 160 10.99 -25.61 21.44
C GLY A 160 11.90 -24.60 22.14
N ILE A 161 12.23 -23.51 21.50
CA ILE A 161 13.01 -22.40 22.06
C ILE A 161 12.06 -21.32 22.55
N LYS A 162 12.22 -20.86 23.80
CA LYS A 162 11.43 -19.75 24.34
C LYS A 162 11.80 -18.46 23.61
N VAL A 163 10.81 -17.79 22.99
CA VAL A 163 11.00 -16.55 22.22
C VAL A 163 10.33 -15.34 22.87
N LYS A 164 9.44 -15.56 23.84
CA LYS A 164 8.83 -14.48 24.61
C LYS A 164 9.70 -14.15 25.84
N TYR A 165 10.07 -12.88 25.96
CA TYR A 165 10.85 -12.35 27.07
C TYR A 165 9.99 -11.58 28.07
#